data_f84b19c085c68c5c65be555ed003e0d9
#
_entry.id   f84b19c085c68c5c65be555ed003e0d9
#
_cell.length_a   1.000
_cell.length_b   1.000
_cell.length_c   1.000
_cell.angle_alpha   90.00
_cell.angle_beta   90.00
_cell.angle_gamma   90.00
#
_symmetry.space_group_name_H-M   'P 1'
#
loop_
_entity.id
_entity.type
_entity.pdbx_description
1 polymer ?
#
loop_
_entity_poly.entity_id
_entity_poly.type
_entity_poly.pdbx_seq_one_letter_code
_entity_poly.pdbx_strand_id
1 'polypeptide(L)'
;MVKSEWHSAAIAGDMAAKLYGLEKIAEKIEDRPDNSTRFLIIGTQNVPMSGEDKTSIVVAMRNQPGALHALLEPFHRHNIDLTRLETRPSRTGVWNYVFFIDFKGH
;
A
#
# COMPACT_ATOMS: atom_id res chain seq x y z
N MET A 1 8.56 31.35 -4.48
CA MET A 1 9.07 32.11 -5.63
C MET A 1 10.06 31.20 -6.36
N VAL A 2 9.60 30.57 -7.45
CA VAL A 2 10.45 29.66 -8.26
C VAL A 2 11.29 30.55 -9.15
N LYS A 3 12.60 30.56 -8.94
CA LYS A 3 13.51 31.22 -9.88
C LYS A 3 13.49 30.42 -11.18
N SER A 4 13.11 31.04 -12.28
CA SER A 4 13.25 30.46 -13.60
C SER A 4 14.73 30.39 -13.96
N GLU A 5 15.34 29.24 -13.81
CA GLU A 5 16.69 28.98 -14.26
C GLU A 5 16.64 28.37 -15.67
N TRP A 6 17.15 29.08 -16.65
CA TRP A 6 17.06 28.75 -18.08
C TRP A 6 17.87 27.51 -18.50
N HIS A 7 18.67 26.93 -17.60
CA HIS A 7 19.57 25.80 -17.88
C HIS A 7 19.38 24.64 -16.89
N SER A 8 18.23 24.57 -16.22
CA SER A 8 17.95 23.52 -15.22
C SER A 8 16.82 22.65 -15.70
N ALA A 9 16.91 21.36 -15.39
CA ALA A 9 15.84 20.37 -15.55
C ALA A 9 15.57 19.67 -14.22
N ALA A 10 14.33 19.19 -14.04
CA ALA A 10 13.93 18.42 -12.89
C ALA A 10 13.34 17.08 -13.31
N ILE A 11 13.58 16.04 -12.53
CA ILE A 11 12.92 14.75 -12.66
C ILE A 11 11.67 14.78 -11.77
N ALA A 12 10.50 14.59 -12.38
CA ALA A 12 9.23 14.68 -11.69
C ALA A 12 8.14 13.87 -12.41
N GLY A 13 7.00 13.71 -11.76
CA GLY A 13 5.84 13.08 -12.36
C GLY A 13 5.09 14.01 -13.33
N ASP A 14 4.26 13.42 -14.19
CA ASP A 14 3.47 14.15 -15.19
C ASP A 14 2.56 15.23 -14.59
N MET A 15 1.98 14.96 -13.43
CA MET A 15 1.11 15.91 -12.73
C MET A 15 1.87 17.17 -12.30
N ALA A 16 3.11 17.01 -11.85
CA ALA A 16 3.95 18.17 -11.48
C ALA A 16 4.27 19.03 -12.69
N ALA A 17 4.60 18.43 -13.83
CA ALA A 17 4.84 19.17 -15.07
C ALA A 17 3.61 20.00 -15.49
N LYS A 18 2.42 19.40 -15.42
CA LYS A 18 1.15 20.06 -15.73
C LYS A 18 0.82 21.18 -14.74
N LEU A 19 0.99 20.92 -13.43
CA LEU A 19 0.66 21.89 -12.38
C LEU A 19 1.53 23.14 -12.42
N TYR A 20 2.82 22.98 -12.72
CA TYR A 20 3.77 24.07 -12.76
C TYR A 20 4.04 24.62 -14.18
N GLY A 21 3.29 24.15 -15.18
CA GLY A 21 3.44 24.62 -16.57
C GLY A 21 4.81 24.34 -17.17
N LEU A 22 5.42 23.23 -16.83
CA LEU A 22 6.75 22.84 -17.30
C LEU A 22 6.66 21.99 -18.58
N GLU A 23 7.63 22.19 -19.47
CA GLU A 23 7.77 21.38 -20.68
C GLU A 23 8.48 20.06 -20.36
N LYS A 24 7.96 18.96 -20.88
CA LYS A 24 8.59 17.65 -20.78
C LYS A 24 9.60 17.47 -21.90
N ILE A 25 10.86 17.33 -21.56
CA ILE A 25 11.96 17.11 -22.52
C ILE A 25 12.28 15.62 -22.72
N ALA A 26 11.93 14.77 -21.77
CA ALA A 26 12.02 13.32 -21.85
C ALA A 26 10.91 12.68 -21.01
N GLU A 27 10.35 11.56 -21.47
CA GLU A 27 9.30 10.83 -20.81
C GLU A 27 9.72 9.38 -20.56
N LYS A 28 9.11 8.74 -19.54
CA LYS A 28 9.35 7.34 -19.17
C LYS A 28 10.83 7.05 -18.94
N ILE A 29 11.45 7.91 -18.14
CA ILE A 29 12.88 7.84 -17.80
C ILE A 29 13.18 7.04 -16.55
N GLU A 30 12.15 6.40 -15.96
CA GLU A 30 12.33 5.51 -14.83
C GLU A 30 13.23 4.33 -15.17
N ASP A 31 14.16 3.98 -14.28
CA ASP A 31 15.08 2.85 -14.47
C ASP A 31 14.33 1.50 -14.50
N ARG A 32 13.17 1.45 -13.84
CA ARG A 32 12.33 0.25 -13.74
C ARG A 32 10.89 0.59 -14.13
N PRO A 33 10.34 -0.04 -15.17
CA PRO A 33 8.97 0.25 -15.64
C PRO A 33 7.87 -0.21 -14.66
N ASP A 34 8.23 -1.06 -13.68
CA ASP A 34 7.36 -1.57 -12.63
C ASP A 34 7.37 -0.73 -11.35
N ASN A 35 7.92 0.49 -11.40
CA ASN A 35 7.90 1.43 -10.27
C ASN A 35 6.49 1.97 -10.05
N SER A 36 5.77 1.36 -9.12
CA SER A 36 4.40 1.72 -8.74
C SER A 36 4.29 1.95 -7.25
N THR A 37 3.59 3.01 -6.86
CA THR A 37 3.23 3.29 -5.47
C THR A 37 1.74 3.13 -5.28
N ARG A 38 1.34 2.28 -4.32
CA ARG A 38 -0.07 2.09 -3.97
C ARG A 38 -0.49 3.11 -2.91
N PHE A 39 -1.57 3.82 -3.20
CA PHE A 39 -2.22 4.72 -2.27
C PHE A 39 -3.56 4.13 -1.83
N LEU A 40 -3.90 4.28 -0.56
CA LEU A 40 -5.18 3.89 -0.01
C LEU A 40 -6.00 5.15 0.28
N ILE A 41 -7.26 5.14 -0.14
CA ILE A 41 -8.21 6.19 0.21
C ILE A 41 -8.90 5.77 1.50
N ILE A 42 -8.74 6.57 2.54
CA ILE A 42 -9.34 6.33 3.85
C ILE A 42 -10.59 7.20 3.98
N GLY A 43 -11.71 6.58 4.34
CA GLY A 43 -12.99 7.25 4.51
C GLY A 43 -13.88 6.51 5.49
N THR A 44 -15.02 7.12 5.80
CA THR A 44 -16.04 6.56 6.71
C THR A 44 -17.19 5.88 5.95
N GLN A 45 -17.16 5.91 4.63
CA GLN A 45 -18.20 5.31 3.81
C GLN A 45 -18.02 3.79 3.71
N ASN A 46 -19.12 3.07 3.86
CA ASN A 46 -19.17 1.65 3.55
C ASN A 46 -19.19 1.47 2.03
N VAL A 47 -18.20 0.80 1.50
CA VAL A 47 -18.12 0.47 0.08
C VAL A 47 -18.88 -0.85 -0.14
N PRO A 48 -19.90 -0.89 -1.00
CA PRO A 48 -20.62 -2.13 -1.26
C PRO A 48 -19.75 -3.13 -2.04
N MET A 49 -20.12 -4.41 -1.94
CA MET A 49 -19.48 -5.48 -2.68
C MET A 49 -19.59 -5.25 -4.19
N SER A 50 -18.48 -5.37 -4.90
CA SER A 50 -18.41 -5.20 -6.37
C SER A 50 -18.30 -6.51 -7.14
N GLY A 51 -17.92 -7.60 -6.48
CA GLY A 51 -17.60 -8.89 -7.09
C GLY A 51 -16.12 -9.09 -7.42
N GLU A 52 -15.35 -8.03 -7.50
CA GLU A 52 -13.88 -8.04 -7.69
C GLU A 52 -13.19 -7.24 -6.58
N ASP A 53 -13.44 -7.64 -5.35
CA ASP A 53 -13.01 -6.91 -4.18
C ASP A 53 -11.71 -7.46 -3.61
N LYS A 54 -11.00 -6.56 -2.92
CA LYS A 54 -9.91 -6.90 -2.00
C LYS A 54 -10.19 -6.26 -0.66
N THR A 55 -9.97 -7.01 0.39
CA THR A 55 -10.10 -6.51 1.76
C THR A 55 -8.73 -6.45 2.41
N SER A 56 -8.49 -5.37 3.12
CA SER A 56 -7.28 -5.18 3.94
C SER A 56 -7.69 -5.10 5.41
N ILE A 57 -7.03 -5.90 6.24
CA ILE A 57 -7.25 -5.89 7.68
C ILE A 57 -5.95 -5.67 8.42
N VAL A 58 -6.06 -5.14 9.62
CA VAL A 58 -4.96 -5.01 10.57
C VAL A 58 -5.31 -5.80 11.83
N VAL A 59 -4.45 -6.74 12.19
CA VAL A 59 -4.65 -7.59 13.37
C VAL A 59 -3.49 -7.42 14.33
N ALA A 60 -3.78 -7.04 15.57
CA ALA A 60 -2.80 -7.01 16.64
C ALA A 60 -2.87 -8.30 17.46
N MET A 61 -1.72 -8.95 17.64
CA MET A 61 -1.64 -10.21 18.38
C MET A 61 -0.50 -10.15 19.40
N ARG A 62 -0.69 -10.86 20.51
CA ARG A 62 0.41 -11.14 21.44
C ARG A 62 1.37 -12.13 20.81
N ASN A 63 2.67 -11.92 21.02
CA ASN A 63 3.67 -12.88 20.57
C ASN A 63 3.61 -14.14 21.43
N GLN A 64 3.01 -15.20 20.88
CA GLN A 64 2.92 -16.52 21.49
C GLN A 64 3.30 -17.57 20.45
N PRO A 65 3.89 -18.70 20.85
CA PRO A 65 4.11 -19.82 19.94
C PRO A 65 2.80 -20.24 19.25
N GLY A 66 2.82 -20.37 17.94
CA GLY A 66 1.65 -20.73 17.15
C GLY A 66 0.64 -19.60 16.85
N ALA A 67 0.90 -18.35 17.28
CA ALA A 67 -0.01 -17.23 17.06
C ALA A 67 -0.29 -16.98 15.56
N LEU A 68 0.73 -17.01 14.72
CA LEU A 68 0.57 -16.85 13.27
C LEU A 68 -0.26 -17.98 12.65
N HIS A 69 -0.05 -19.22 13.06
CA HIS A 69 -0.84 -20.36 12.61
C HIS A 69 -2.31 -20.20 12.97
N ALA A 70 -2.60 -19.79 14.20
CA ALA A 70 -3.96 -19.53 14.66
C ALA A 70 -4.63 -18.40 13.88
N LEU A 71 -3.87 -17.34 13.52
CA LEU A 71 -4.35 -16.24 12.70
C LEU A 71 -4.73 -16.68 11.27
N LEU A 72 -3.92 -17.54 10.67
CA LEU A 72 -4.09 -17.96 9.27
C LEU A 72 -5.09 -19.11 9.10
N GLU A 73 -5.38 -19.84 10.14
CA GLU A 73 -6.26 -21.00 10.10
C GLU A 73 -7.69 -20.69 9.58
N PRO A 74 -8.37 -19.60 10.00
CA PRO A 74 -9.67 -19.23 9.44
C PRO A 74 -9.65 -18.98 7.93
N PHE A 75 -8.59 -18.39 7.42
CA PHE A 75 -8.43 -18.15 5.98
C PHE A 75 -8.33 -19.47 5.21
N HIS A 76 -7.59 -20.43 5.73
CA HIS A 76 -7.49 -21.76 5.16
C HIS A 76 -8.86 -22.49 5.20
N ARG A 77 -9.53 -22.46 6.35
CA ARG A 77 -10.83 -23.13 6.56
C ARG A 77 -11.90 -22.61 5.60
N HIS A 78 -11.92 -21.30 5.34
CA HIS A 78 -12.90 -20.65 4.48
C HIS A 78 -12.40 -20.47 3.03
N ASN A 79 -11.28 -21.08 2.68
CA ASN A 79 -10.69 -21.02 1.33
C ASN A 79 -10.49 -19.57 0.82
N ILE A 80 -10.01 -18.70 1.70
CA ILE A 80 -9.74 -17.28 1.38
C ILE A 80 -8.32 -17.15 0.88
N ASP A 81 -8.16 -16.54 -0.30
CA ASP A 81 -6.88 -16.32 -0.94
C ASP A 81 -6.20 -15.05 -0.41
N LEU A 82 -5.11 -15.22 0.35
CA LEU A 82 -4.30 -14.12 0.83
C LEU A 82 -3.41 -13.59 -0.30
N THR A 83 -3.43 -12.29 -0.50
CA THR A 83 -2.61 -11.62 -1.52
C THR A 83 -1.41 -10.90 -0.93
N ARG A 84 -1.43 -10.58 0.36
CA ARG A 84 -0.33 -9.93 1.06
C ARG A 84 -0.37 -10.25 2.55
N LEU A 85 0.79 -10.47 3.13
CA LEU A 85 0.98 -10.58 4.56
C LEU A 85 2.25 -9.83 4.94
N GLU A 86 2.12 -8.82 5.80
CA GLU A 86 3.22 -8.05 6.34
C GLU A 86 3.10 -7.97 7.85
N THR A 87 4.21 -8.09 8.55
CA THR A 87 4.23 -7.99 10.01
C THR A 87 5.16 -6.88 10.45
N ARG A 88 4.76 -6.17 11.49
CA ARG A 88 5.59 -5.16 12.14
C ARG A 88 5.51 -5.32 13.66
N PRO A 89 6.63 -5.12 14.38
CA PRO A 89 6.57 -5.06 15.83
C PRO A 89 5.75 -3.85 16.29
N SER A 90 4.90 -4.07 17.27
CA SER A 90 4.15 -2.97 17.89
C SER A 90 5.06 -2.13 18.78
N ARG A 91 4.96 -0.81 18.66
CA ARG A 91 5.71 0.11 19.53
C ARG A 91 5.12 0.27 20.92
N THR A 92 3.90 -0.21 21.15
CA THR A 92 3.12 0.00 22.37
C THR A 92 3.22 -1.11 23.39
N GLY A 93 4.02 -2.15 23.14
CA GLY A 93 4.20 -3.26 24.09
C GLY A 93 5.39 -4.12 23.74
N VAL A 94 6.07 -4.64 24.76
CA VAL A 94 7.07 -5.68 24.59
C VAL A 94 6.35 -6.93 24.10
N TRP A 95 6.69 -7.45 22.92
CA TRP A 95 6.20 -8.72 22.40
C TRP A 95 4.84 -8.71 21.63
N ASN A 96 4.33 -7.57 21.23
CA ASN A 96 3.16 -7.52 20.38
C ASN A 96 3.57 -7.32 18.91
N TYR A 97 2.88 -8.03 18.02
CA TYR A 97 3.03 -7.88 16.58
C TYR A 97 1.74 -7.36 15.97
N VAL A 98 1.88 -6.56 14.92
CA VAL A 98 0.79 -6.09 14.08
C VAL A 98 0.94 -6.73 12.71
N PHE A 99 -0.10 -7.40 12.26
CA PHE A 99 -0.17 -8.03 10.95
C PHE A 99 -1.08 -7.22 10.02
N PHE A 100 -0.56 -6.90 8.86
CA PHE A 100 -1.31 -6.29 7.76
C PHE A 100 -1.59 -7.38 6.75
N ILE A 101 -2.86 -7.67 6.51
CA ILE A 101 -3.29 -8.78 5.67
C ILE A 101 -4.20 -8.24 4.58
N ASP A 102 -3.88 -8.54 3.33
CA ASP A 102 -4.76 -8.30 2.20
C ASP A 102 -5.24 -9.64 1.65
N PHE A 103 -6.52 -9.74 1.35
CA PHE A 103 -7.11 -10.93 0.76
C PHE A 103 -8.16 -10.61 -0.29
N LYS A 104 -8.46 -11.56 -1.17
CA LYS A 104 -9.52 -11.43 -2.17
C LYS A 104 -10.88 -11.63 -1.52
N GLY A 105 -11.83 -10.81 -1.94
CA GLY A 105 -13.21 -10.82 -1.47
C GLY A 105 -13.54 -9.63 -0.57
N HIS A 106 -14.81 -9.55 -0.23
CA HIS A 106 -15.39 -8.48 0.59
C HIS A 106 -15.75 -9.01 1.98
#